data_09570635d5fc56ec97260700a384805e
#
_entry.id   09570635d5fc56ec97260700a384805e
#
_cell.length_a   1.000
_cell.length_b   1.000
_cell.length_c   1.000
_cell.angle_alpha   90.00
_cell.angle_beta   90.00
_cell.angle_gamma   90.00
#
_symmetry.space_group_name_H-M   'P 1'
#
loop_
_entity.id
_entity.type
_entity.pdbx_description
1 polymer ?
#
loop_
_entity_poly.entity_id
_entity_poly.type
_entity_poly.pdbx_seq_one_letter_code
_entity_poly.pdbx_strand_id
1 'polypeptide(L)'
;VNGLGERFVDELQPRDVVAAAILRECREGRGVVRDGQVGVFLDTPRLIENDPDVLNRLVTLGHVAHKCGIDPAVEPVMIHPTLHYQNGGVEINGDGATCVEGLYCAGEVTGGIHGRNRLMGNALLDIISFGRRAGKAAAGCGLPLKKVRGGVGHVHDLQREMTRAGLTSDIKAPVLYPDYGKFDLREHAGLQEQQS
;
A
#
# COMPACT_ATOMS: atom_id res chain seq x y z
N VAL A 1 20.07 -10.13 -8.51
CA VAL A 1 21.43 -9.63 -8.71
C VAL A 1 21.41 -8.12 -8.89
N ASN A 2 22.49 -7.44 -8.51
CA ASN A 2 22.67 -5.99 -8.74
C ASN A 2 23.18 -5.71 -10.17
N GLY A 3 23.48 -4.44 -10.48
CA GLY A 3 24.02 -4.02 -11.79
C GLY A 3 25.43 -4.54 -12.12
N LEU A 4 26.13 -5.09 -11.12
CA LEU A 4 27.42 -5.76 -11.29
C LEU A 4 27.28 -7.27 -11.52
N GLY A 5 26.05 -7.80 -11.53
CA GLY A 5 25.77 -9.22 -11.63
C GLY A 5 25.97 -10.00 -10.32
N GLU A 6 26.11 -9.31 -9.19
CA GLU A 6 26.38 -9.93 -7.89
C GLU A 6 25.08 -10.23 -7.16
N ARG A 7 25.02 -11.40 -6.49
CA ARG A 7 23.99 -11.73 -5.51
C ARG A 7 24.34 -11.04 -4.19
N PHE A 8 23.56 -10.04 -3.79
CA PHE A 8 23.85 -9.15 -2.67
C PHE A 8 23.04 -9.43 -1.40
N VAL A 9 22.05 -10.30 -1.47
CA VAL A 9 21.19 -10.69 -0.34
C VAL A 9 20.70 -12.12 -0.53
N ASP A 10 20.38 -12.79 0.56
CA ASP A 10 19.65 -14.05 0.53
C ASP A 10 18.15 -13.74 0.33
N GLU A 11 17.58 -14.21 -0.77
CA GLU A 11 16.21 -13.93 -1.21
C GLU A 11 15.14 -14.51 -0.28
N LEU A 12 15.51 -15.48 0.56
CA LEU A 12 14.61 -16.11 1.53
C LEU A 12 14.53 -15.37 2.87
N GLN A 13 15.29 -14.28 3.04
CA GLN A 13 15.16 -13.40 4.20
C GLN A 13 13.77 -12.72 4.24
N PRO A 14 13.35 -12.21 5.40
CA PRO A 14 12.14 -11.40 5.52
C PRO A 14 12.07 -10.27 4.48
N ARG A 15 10.87 -9.97 4.00
CA ARG A 15 10.67 -9.01 2.89
C ARG A 15 11.25 -7.63 3.15
N ASP A 16 11.17 -7.15 4.37
CA ASP A 16 11.76 -5.87 4.80
C ASP A 16 13.29 -5.88 4.67
N VAL A 17 13.94 -7.00 5.01
CA VAL A 17 15.40 -7.18 4.85
C VAL A 17 15.79 -7.16 3.38
N VAL A 18 15.09 -7.92 2.53
CA VAL A 18 15.34 -7.97 1.08
C VAL A 18 15.07 -6.62 0.45
N ALA A 19 13.95 -5.96 0.77
CA ALA A 19 13.62 -4.64 0.26
C ALA A 19 14.66 -3.59 0.66
N ALA A 20 15.13 -3.60 1.92
CA ALA A 20 16.17 -2.70 2.39
C ALA A 20 17.51 -2.93 1.66
N ALA A 21 17.87 -4.19 1.38
CA ALA A 21 19.05 -4.52 0.61
C ALA A 21 18.96 -4.01 -0.83
N ILE A 22 17.83 -4.20 -1.52
CA ILE A 22 17.60 -3.68 -2.87
C ILE A 22 17.72 -2.15 -2.88
N LEU A 23 17.06 -1.47 -1.96
CA LEU A 23 17.13 0.01 -1.88
C LEU A 23 18.55 0.50 -1.61
N ARG A 24 19.34 -0.24 -0.85
CA ARG A 24 20.75 0.07 -0.61
C ARG A 24 21.55 -0.03 -1.90
N GLU A 25 21.43 -1.13 -2.66
CA GLU A 25 22.11 -1.28 -3.95
C GLU A 25 21.77 -0.14 -4.92
N CYS A 26 20.48 0.23 -4.99
CA CYS A 26 20.02 1.34 -5.81
C CYS A 26 20.64 2.68 -5.37
N ARG A 27 20.68 2.97 -4.07
CA ARG A 27 21.24 4.23 -3.52
C ARG A 27 22.75 4.34 -3.68
N GLU A 28 23.46 3.23 -3.59
CA GLU A 28 24.92 3.16 -3.74
C GLU A 28 25.37 3.07 -5.21
N GLY A 29 24.44 3.23 -6.15
CA GLY A 29 24.74 3.24 -7.59
C GLY A 29 25.05 1.88 -8.20
N ARG A 30 24.79 0.79 -7.47
CA ARG A 30 24.91 -0.58 -7.99
C ARG A 30 23.58 -1.15 -8.51
N GLY A 31 22.53 -0.33 -8.53
CA GLY A 31 21.27 -0.66 -9.19
C GLY A 31 21.40 -0.69 -10.70
N VAL A 32 20.39 -1.25 -11.35
CA VAL A 32 20.21 -1.23 -12.80
C VAL A 32 19.27 -0.10 -13.16
N VAL A 33 19.56 0.62 -14.23
CA VAL A 33 18.69 1.68 -14.76
C VAL A 33 18.05 1.21 -16.06
N ARG A 34 16.72 1.20 -16.13
CA ARG A 34 15.96 0.90 -17.35
C ARG A 34 14.79 1.89 -17.44
N ASP A 35 14.65 2.56 -18.57
CA ASP A 35 13.56 3.54 -18.83
C ASP A 35 13.39 4.61 -17.73
N GLY A 36 14.51 5.08 -17.17
CA GLY A 36 14.52 6.08 -16.09
C GLY A 36 14.17 5.54 -14.71
N GLN A 37 13.89 4.25 -14.59
CA GLN A 37 13.66 3.57 -13.32
C GLN A 37 14.93 2.89 -12.84
N VAL A 38 15.13 2.88 -11.51
CA VAL A 38 16.26 2.22 -10.87
C VAL A 38 15.75 0.99 -10.11
N GLY A 39 16.42 -0.15 -10.30
CA GLY A 39 16.03 -1.39 -9.65
C GLY A 39 17.17 -2.39 -9.56
N VAL A 40 16.84 -3.64 -9.40
CA VAL A 40 17.77 -4.79 -9.48
C VAL A 40 17.15 -5.87 -10.35
N PHE A 41 17.96 -6.84 -10.77
CA PHE A 41 17.45 -7.94 -11.57
C PHE A 41 17.07 -9.16 -10.71
N LEU A 42 15.91 -9.72 -10.98
CA LEU A 42 15.61 -11.11 -10.69
C LEU A 42 16.17 -11.93 -11.87
N ASP A 43 17.19 -12.72 -11.60
CA ASP A 43 17.92 -13.53 -12.60
C ASP A 43 17.08 -14.76 -13.00
N THR A 44 16.02 -14.47 -13.76
CA THR A 44 15.05 -15.49 -14.18
C THR A 44 15.63 -16.51 -15.17
N PRO A 45 16.52 -16.13 -16.12
CA PRO A 45 17.14 -17.14 -16.98
C PRO A 45 17.87 -18.23 -16.18
N ARG A 46 18.68 -17.80 -15.20
CA ARG A 46 19.40 -18.74 -14.33
C ARG A 46 18.48 -19.57 -13.44
N LEU A 47 17.38 -18.98 -12.98
CA LEU A 47 16.37 -19.72 -12.20
C LEU A 47 15.74 -20.82 -13.05
N ILE A 48 15.42 -20.54 -14.32
CA ILE A 48 14.80 -21.49 -15.26
C ILE A 48 15.82 -22.56 -15.69
N GLU A 49 17.08 -22.17 -15.91
CA GLU A 49 18.15 -23.13 -16.20
C GLU A 49 18.32 -24.17 -15.08
N ASN A 50 18.26 -23.72 -13.81
CA ASN A 50 18.37 -24.60 -12.64
C ASN A 50 17.10 -25.41 -12.36
N ASP A 51 15.94 -24.87 -12.71
CA ASP A 51 14.63 -25.48 -12.48
C ASP A 51 13.65 -25.07 -13.59
N PRO A 52 13.56 -25.86 -14.68
CA PRO A 52 12.68 -25.57 -15.81
C PRO A 52 11.19 -25.40 -15.45
N ASP A 53 10.75 -25.97 -14.33
CA ASP A 53 9.37 -25.88 -13.86
C ASP A 53 9.12 -24.71 -12.92
N VAL A 54 10.10 -23.85 -12.66
CA VAL A 54 9.99 -22.73 -11.70
C VAL A 54 8.86 -21.77 -12.05
N LEU A 55 8.62 -21.50 -13.33
CA LEU A 55 7.55 -20.59 -13.77
C LEU A 55 6.16 -21.17 -13.53
N ASN A 56 6.00 -22.48 -13.51
CA ASN A 56 4.74 -23.14 -13.15
C ASN A 56 4.38 -22.91 -11.67
N ARG A 57 5.39 -22.71 -10.81
CA ARG A 57 5.20 -22.33 -9.40
C ARG A 57 5.10 -20.84 -9.22
N LEU A 58 5.74 -20.04 -10.08
CA LEU A 58 5.74 -18.59 -10.05
C LEU A 58 4.81 -18.00 -11.14
N VAL A 59 3.57 -18.50 -11.20
CA VAL A 59 2.58 -18.17 -12.25
C VAL A 59 2.41 -16.65 -12.44
N THR A 60 2.38 -15.89 -11.34
CA THR A 60 2.24 -14.43 -11.41
C THR A 60 3.43 -13.77 -12.11
N LEU A 61 4.65 -14.25 -11.85
CA LEU A 61 5.86 -13.73 -12.48
C LEU A 61 5.82 -13.94 -14.00
N GLY A 62 5.54 -15.18 -14.44
CA GLY A 62 5.42 -15.50 -15.85
C GLY A 62 4.35 -14.64 -16.55
N HIS A 63 3.19 -14.48 -15.92
CA HIS A 63 2.10 -13.69 -16.47
C HIS A 63 2.45 -12.19 -16.59
N VAL A 64 3.09 -11.61 -15.57
CA VAL A 64 3.52 -10.20 -15.58
C VAL A 64 4.62 -9.99 -16.62
N ALA A 65 5.63 -10.86 -16.67
CA ALA A 65 6.71 -10.79 -17.66
C ALA A 65 6.15 -10.81 -19.08
N HIS A 66 5.25 -11.74 -19.38
CA HIS A 66 4.59 -11.83 -20.67
C HIS A 66 3.80 -10.55 -21.03
N LYS A 67 3.05 -9.97 -20.07
CA LYS A 67 2.34 -8.69 -20.28
C LYS A 67 3.28 -7.52 -20.57
N CYS A 68 4.49 -7.55 -20.02
CA CYS A 68 5.52 -6.54 -20.27
C CYS A 68 6.35 -6.82 -21.52
N GLY A 69 6.05 -7.89 -22.27
CA GLY A 69 6.81 -8.29 -23.45
C GLY A 69 8.20 -8.85 -23.12
N ILE A 70 8.41 -9.32 -21.89
CA ILE A 70 9.66 -9.89 -21.39
C ILE A 70 9.57 -11.41 -21.46
N ASP A 71 10.57 -12.04 -22.09
CA ASP A 71 10.75 -13.50 -21.98
C ASP A 71 11.69 -13.79 -20.79
N PRO A 72 11.17 -14.29 -19.67
CA PRO A 72 11.96 -14.55 -18.48
C PRO A 72 12.98 -15.68 -18.64
N ALA A 73 12.90 -16.45 -19.71
CA ALA A 73 13.92 -17.47 -20.04
C ALA A 73 15.15 -16.88 -20.73
N VAL A 74 15.00 -15.69 -21.35
CA VAL A 74 16.03 -15.06 -22.15
C VAL A 74 16.63 -13.84 -21.43
N GLU A 75 15.81 -13.04 -20.77
CA GLU A 75 16.26 -11.83 -20.10
C GLU A 75 15.77 -11.75 -18.65
N PRO A 76 16.58 -11.19 -17.72
CA PRO A 76 16.19 -11.04 -16.32
C PRO A 76 15.11 -9.98 -16.16
N VAL A 77 14.23 -10.20 -15.18
CA VAL A 77 13.15 -9.28 -14.85
C VAL A 77 13.64 -8.22 -13.89
N MET A 78 13.52 -6.94 -14.27
CA MET A 78 13.84 -5.84 -13.37
C MET A 78 12.76 -5.68 -12.31
N ILE A 79 13.18 -5.56 -11.06
CA ILE A 79 12.32 -5.38 -9.90
C ILE A 79 12.77 -4.19 -9.05
N HIS A 80 11.79 -3.54 -8.42
CA HIS A 80 12.00 -2.51 -7.41
C HIS A 80 10.98 -2.68 -6.28
N PRO A 81 11.37 -2.58 -5.01
CA PRO A 81 10.41 -2.69 -3.90
C PRO A 81 9.50 -1.47 -3.87
N THR A 82 8.21 -1.72 -3.72
CA THR A 82 7.19 -0.69 -3.52
C THR A 82 6.53 -0.87 -2.16
N LEU A 83 5.93 0.20 -1.64
CA LEU A 83 5.13 0.13 -0.44
C LEU A 83 3.92 -0.78 -0.70
N HIS A 84 3.80 -1.83 0.10
CA HIS A 84 2.72 -2.81 -0.03
C HIS A 84 1.80 -2.82 1.19
N TYR A 85 2.37 -2.84 2.39
CA TYR A 85 1.64 -2.89 3.65
C TYR A 85 2.46 -2.21 4.75
N GLN A 86 1.82 -1.30 5.48
CA GLN A 86 2.44 -0.62 6.60
C GLN A 86 1.98 -1.24 7.91
N ASN A 87 2.94 -1.78 8.69
CA ASN A 87 2.66 -2.23 10.03
C ASN A 87 2.65 -1.04 11.00
N GLY A 88 1.82 -1.14 12.04
CA GLY A 88 1.57 -0.04 12.95
C GLY A 88 0.33 0.76 12.55
N GLY A 89 -0.11 1.68 13.39
CA GLY A 89 -1.31 2.46 13.14
C GLY A 89 -2.07 2.78 14.42
N VAL A 90 -3.38 2.92 14.30
CA VAL A 90 -4.27 3.27 15.40
C VAL A 90 -4.37 2.12 16.40
N GLU A 91 -4.13 2.40 17.68
CA GLU A 91 -4.32 1.43 18.75
C GLU A 91 -5.81 1.11 18.93
N ILE A 92 -6.13 -0.18 18.97
CA ILE A 92 -7.50 -0.69 19.14
C ILE A 92 -7.55 -1.78 20.22
N ASN A 93 -8.72 -1.93 20.82
CA ASN A 93 -9.01 -3.09 21.66
C ASN A 93 -9.51 -4.28 20.82
N GLY A 94 -9.85 -5.39 21.49
CA GLY A 94 -10.35 -6.59 20.84
C GLY A 94 -11.64 -6.42 20.02
N ASP A 95 -12.38 -5.34 20.19
CA ASP A 95 -13.60 -5.01 19.46
C ASP A 95 -13.41 -3.92 18.40
N GLY A 96 -12.15 -3.56 18.15
CA GLY A 96 -11.80 -2.53 17.16
C GLY A 96 -12.06 -1.10 17.62
N ALA A 97 -12.42 -0.89 18.90
CA ALA A 97 -12.62 0.44 19.44
C ALA A 97 -11.27 1.12 19.73
N THR A 98 -11.19 2.41 19.40
CA THR A 98 -10.02 3.26 19.69
C THR A 98 -10.17 3.92 21.07
N CYS A 99 -9.18 4.73 21.47
CA CYS A 99 -9.29 5.59 22.65
C CYS A 99 -10.30 6.73 22.47
N VAL A 100 -10.77 6.99 21.27
CA VAL A 100 -11.81 7.99 20.98
C VAL A 100 -13.17 7.33 21.00
N GLU A 101 -14.05 7.80 21.88
CA GLU A 101 -15.39 7.24 22.02
C GLU A 101 -16.18 7.30 20.70
N GLY A 102 -16.74 6.16 20.30
CA GLY A 102 -17.51 6.02 19.05
C GLY A 102 -16.66 5.85 17.79
N LEU A 103 -15.32 5.88 17.89
CA LEU A 103 -14.43 5.63 16.77
C LEU A 103 -13.92 4.20 16.80
N TYR A 104 -14.15 3.49 15.69
CA TYR A 104 -13.74 2.10 15.49
C TYR A 104 -12.85 2.00 14.25
N CYS A 105 -11.86 1.13 14.31
CA CYS A 105 -10.95 0.88 13.19
C CYS A 105 -10.74 -0.62 12.99
N ALA A 106 -10.47 -1.01 11.75
CA ALA A 106 -10.09 -2.37 11.39
C ALA A 106 -9.20 -2.37 10.12
N GLY A 107 -8.38 -3.39 9.94
CA GLY A 107 -7.50 -3.56 8.79
C GLY A 107 -6.18 -2.82 8.93
N GLU A 108 -5.53 -2.52 7.81
CA GLU A 108 -4.17 -1.97 7.76
C GLU A 108 -3.95 -0.70 8.60
N VAL A 109 -5.01 0.09 8.79
CA VAL A 109 -4.96 1.32 9.61
C VAL A 109 -4.69 1.04 11.10
N THR A 110 -4.85 -0.21 11.54
CA THR A 110 -4.70 -0.60 12.95
C THR A 110 -3.29 -1.03 13.29
N GLY A 111 -2.82 -0.66 14.47
CA GLY A 111 -1.55 -1.08 15.04
C GLY A 111 -1.67 -2.28 16.00
N GLY A 112 -0.55 -2.98 16.21
CA GLY A 112 -0.43 -4.01 17.23
C GLY A 112 -0.84 -5.42 16.82
N ILE A 113 -1.67 -5.61 15.80
CA ILE A 113 -2.20 -6.93 15.41
C ILE A 113 -1.10 -7.83 14.82
N HIS A 114 -0.24 -7.25 13.99
CA HIS A 114 0.77 -7.99 13.21
C HIS A 114 2.20 -7.82 13.72
N GLY A 115 2.41 -7.10 14.81
CA GLY A 115 3.75 -6.81 15.33
C GLY A 115 4.61 -6.04 14.31
N ARG A 116 5.90 -6.42 14.19
CA ARG A 116 6.84 -5.75 13.29
C ARG A 116 6.66 -6.15 11.82
N ASN A 117 6.18 -7.36 11.56
CA ASN A 117 6.08 -7.88 10.20
C ASN A 117 4.90 -8.83 10.07
N ARG A 118 3.97 -8.48 9.20
CA ARG A 118 2.76 -9.27 8.96
C ARG A 118 3.09 -10.55 8.18
N LEU A 119 2.57 -11.69 8.65
CA LEU A 119 2.61 -12.93 7.88
C LEU A 119 1.77 -12.80 6.61
N MET A 120 2.27 -13.40 5.54
CA MET A 120 1.61 -13.39 4.24
C MET A 120 0.18 -13.98 4.34
N GLY A 121 -0.79 -13.30 3.73
CA GLY A 121 -2.21 -13.68 3.76
C GLY A 121 -2.99 -13.12 4.94
N ASN A 122 -2.37 -12.83 6.08
CA ASN A 122 -3.08 -12.42 7.30
C ASN A 122 -3.80 -11.06 7.19
N ALA A 123 -3.50 -10.22 6.18
CA ALA A 123 -4.27 -8.99 5.97
C ALA A 123 -5.74 -9.27 5.68
N LEU A 124 -6.04 -10.31 4.89
CA LEU A 124 -7.43 -10.69 4.59
C LEU A 124 -8.16 -11.22 5.83
N LEU A 125 -7.47 -12.01 6.67
CA LEU A 125 -8.03 -12.49 7.93
C LEU A 125 -8.33 -11.33 8.89
N ASP A 126 -7.41 -10.37 8.95
CA ASP A 126 -7.54 -9.18 9.78
C ASP A 126 -8.77 -8.35 9.38
N ILE A 127 -8.86 -7.93 8.13
CA ILE A 127 -9.99 -7.09 7.67
C ILE A 127 -11.34 -7.78 7.83
N ILE A 128 -11.43 -9.10 7.66
CA ILE A 128 -12.68 -9.86 7.85
C ILE A 128 -12.99 -9.98 9.34
N SER A 129 -12.03 -10.41 10.14
CA SER A 129 -12.25 -10.69 11.57
C SER A 129 -12.50 -9.42 12.37
N PHE A 130 -11.60 -8.45 12.27
CA PHE A 130 -11.72 -7.19 13.01
C PHE A 130 -12.75 -6.26 12.40
N GLY A 131 -12.94 -6.24 11.07
CA GLY A 131 -14.02 -5.48 10.44
C GLY A 131 -15.39 -5.93 10.93
N ARG A 132 -15.61 -7.26 11.07
CA ARG A 132 -16.84 -7.80 11.65
C ARG A 132 -17.02 -7.42 13.13
N ARG A 133 -15.95 -7.49 13.93
CA ARG A 133 -15.99 -7.14 15.36
C ARG A 133 -16.26 -5.66 15.56
N ALA A 134 -15.48 -4.82 14.87
CA ALA A 134 -15.65 -3.36 14.91
C ALA A 134 -17.04 -2.92 14.46
N GLY A 135 -17.57 -3.50 13.38
CA GLY A 135 -18.91 -3.22 12.91
C GLY A 135 -20.00 -3.60 13.90
N LYS A 136 -19.89 -4.76 14.57
CA LYS A 136 -20.82 -5.16 15.62
C LYS A 136 -20.77 -4.24 16.85
N ALA A 137 -19.55 -3.91 17.28
CA ALA A 137 -19.35 -3.03 18.43
C ALA A 137 -19.87 -1.62 18.15
N ALA A 138 -19.58 -1.08 16.97
CA ALA A 138 -20.07 0.22 16.52
C ALA A 138 -21.61 0.28 16.47
N ALA A 139 -22.24 -0.77 15.94
CA ALA A 139 -23.70 -0.85 15.89
C ALA A 139 -24.35 -0.94 17.29
N GLY A 140 -23.63 -1.54 18.25
CA GLY A 140 -24.10 -1.71 19.63
C GLY A 140 -23.74 -0.58 20.60
N CYS A 141 -22.95 0.42 20.18
CA CYS A 141 -22.42 1.43 21.09
C CYS A 141 -23.47 2.39 21.64
N GLY A 142 -24.70 2.45 21.07
CA GLY A 142 -25.82 3.24 21.59
C GLY A 142 -25.60 4.75 21.59
N LEU A 143 -24.53 5.24 21.02
CA LEU A 143 -24.26 6.68 20.93
C LEU A 143 -25.31 7.35 20.04
N PRO A 144 -25.91 8.46 20.49
CA PRO A 144 -26.87 9.19 19.69
C PRO A 144 -26.18 9.69 18.42
N LEU A 145 -26.73 9.37 17.25
CA LEU A 145 -26.28 9.91 15.99
C LEU A 145 -26.49 11.45 16.00
N LYS A 146 -25.50 12.18 16.47
CA LYS A 146 -25.46 13.62 16.20
C LYS A 146 -25.33 13.77 14.70
N LYS A 147 -26.28 14.46 14.06
CA LYS A 147 -26.11 14.90 12.67
C LYS A 147 -24.89 15.85 12.62
N VAL A 148 -23.71 15.27 12.50
CA VAL A 148 -22.52 16.04 12.19
C VAL A 148 -22.63 16.41 10.71
N ARG A 149 -22.81 17.69 10.40
CA ARG A 149 -22.57 18.17 9.04
C ARG A 149 -21.08 17.95 8.77
N GLY A 150 -20.75 16.87 8.09
CA GLY A 150 -19.40 16.66 7.58
C GLY A 150 -19.04 17.82 6.68
N GLY A 151 -17.96 18.50 6.99
CA GLY A 151 -17.43 19.58 6.14
C GLY A 151 -15.93 19.38 5.99
N VAL A 152 -15.41 19.65 4.80
CA VAL A 152 -13.97 19.64 4.51
C VAL A 152 -13.33 21.02 4.75
N GLY A 153 -14.00 21.89 5.51
CA GLY A 153 -13.53 23.25 5.81
C GLY A 153 -12.10 23.28 6.37
N HIS A 154 -11.79 22.37 7.29
CA HIS A 154 -10.44 22.23 7.87
C HIS A 154 -9.37 21.89 6.81
N VAL A 155 -9.70 21.15 5.76
CA VAL A 155 -8.77 20.84 4.67
C VAL A 155 -8.49 22.10 3.84
N HIS A 156 -9.54 22.88 3.54
CA HIS A 156 -9.37 24.15 2.84
C HIS A 156 -8.59 25.17 3.68
N ASP A 157 -8.77 25.16 5.01
CA ASP A 157 -8.01 26.01 5.93
C ASP A 157 -6.53 25.65 5.88
N LEU A 158 -6.20 24.37 6.00
CA LEU A 158 -4.83 23.87 5.89
C LEU A 158 -4.20 24.22 4.53
N GLN A 159 -4.92 24.04 3.43
CA GLN A 159 -4.43 24.39 2.10
C GLN A 159 -4.13 25.90 1.98
N ARG A 160 -4.99 26.75 2.56
CA ARG A 160 -4.75 28.20 2.60
C ARG A 160 -3.52 28.56 3.43
N GLU A 161 -3.32 27.90 4.56
CA GLU A 161 -2.14 28.11 5.42
C GLU A 161 -0.86 27.68 4.70
N MET A 162 -0.86 26.52 4.06
CA MET A 162 0.28 26.05 3.26
C MET A 162 0.62 27.03 2.13
N THR A 163 -0.39 27.49 1.40
CA THR A 163 -0.19 28.49 0.34
C THR A 163 0.38 29.81 0.87
N ARG A 164 -0.13 30.32 2.02
CA ARG A 164 0.39 31.53 2.67
C ARG A 164 1.83 31.37 3.16
N ALA A 165 2.20 30.17 3.59
CA ALA A 165 3.56 29.83 4.02
C ALA A 165 4.52 29.56 2.84
N GLY A 166 4.07 29.69 1.59
CA GLY A 166 4.87 29.38 0.41
C GLY A 166 5.22 27.91 0.23
N LEU A 167 4.52 27.03 0.93
CA LEU A 167 4.68 25.58 0.82
C LEU A 167 3.87 25.08 -0.38
N THR A 168 4.51 25.09 -1.55
CA THR A 168 3.97 24.41 -2.72
C THR A 168 4.47 22.97 -2.68
N SER A 169 3.58 22.02 -2.48
CA SER A 169 3.90 20.61 -2.61
C SER A 169 3.54 20.15 -4.01
N ASP A 170 4.55 19.73 -4.78
CA ASP A 170 4.33 18.99 -6.03
C ASP A 170 3.83 17.56 -5.77
N ILE A 171 3.82 17.13 -4.51
CA ILE A 171 3.24 15.87 -4.08
C ILE A 171 1.72 16.06 -4.07
N LYS A 172 1.10 15.73 -5.19
CA LYS A 172 -0.36 15.55 -5.21
C LYS A 172 -0.68 14.39 -4.28
N ALA A 173 -1.60 14.61 -3.34
CA ALA A 173 -2.17 13.51 -2.56
C ALA A 173 -2.59 12.39 -3.52
N PRO A 174 -2.45 11.12 -3.11
CA PRO A 174 -2.87 10.01 -3.96
C PRO A 174 -4.28 10.28 -4.46
N VAL A 175 -4.49 10.01 -5.73
CA VAL A 175 -5.55 10.46 -6.66
C VAL A 175 -6.99 10.11 -6.24
N LEU A 176 -7.24 9.76 -4.98
CA LEU A 176 -8.61 9.58 -4.50
C LEU A 176 -9.44 10.88 -4.63
N TYR A 177 -8.76 12.05 -4.59
CA TYR A 177 -9.43 13.34 -4.72
C TYR A 177 -8.49 14.37 -5.35
N PRO A 178 -8.27 14.32 -6.67
CA PRO A 178 -7.30 15.18 -7.35
C PRO A 178 -7.66 16.67 -7.31
N ASP A 179 -8.92 17.01 -7.04
CA ASP A 179 -9.41 18.38 -7.03
C ASP A 179 -10.45 18.57 -5.92
N TYR A 180 -10.04 18.57 -4.66
CA TYR A 180 -10.93 18.77 -3.51
C TYR A 180 -11.83 20.02 -3.63
N GLY A 181 -11.36 21.06 -4.32
CA GLY A 181 -12.14 22.28 -4.54
C GLY A 181 -13.19 22.20 -5.66
N LYS A 182 -13.15 21.14 -6.46
CA LYS A 182 -14.05 20.95 -7.62
C LYS A 182 -14.92 19.68 -7.52
N PHE A 183 -14.73 18.90 -6.45
CA PHE A 183 -15.42 17.62 -6.28
C PHE A 183 -16.77 17.85 -5.59
N ASP A 184 -17.85 17.75 -6.32
CA ASP A 184 -19.19 17.69 -5.72
C ASP A 184 -19.48 16.25 -5.30
N LEU A 185 -19.38 15.99 -3.99
CA LEU A 185 -19.71 14.71 -3.39
C LEU A 185 -21.13 14.24 -3.70
N ARG A 186 -22.04 15.15 -4.04
CA ARG A 186 -23.44 14.83 -4.35
C ARG A 186 -23.59 14.22 -5.74
N GLU A 187 -22.85 14.73 -6.73
CA GLU A 187 -22.86 14.17 -8.08
C GLU A 187 -22.29 12.76 -8.16
N HIS A 188 -21.23 12.47 -7.35
CA HIS A 188 -20.56 11.17 -7.40
C HIS A 188 -21.20 10.11 -6.49
N ALA A 189 -21.93 10.51 -5.47
CA ALA A 189 -22.61 9.58 -4.57
C ALA A 189 -23.98 9.12 -5.07
N GLY A 190 -24.45 9.59 -6.22
CA GLY A 190 -25.76 9.25 -6.77
C GLY A 190 -26.95 9.69 -5.89
N LEU A 191 -26.70 10.60 -4.95
CA LEU A 191 -27.72 11.16 -4.07
C LEU A 191 -28.43 12.29 -4.81
N GLN A 192 -29.27 11.93 -5.76
CA GLN A 192 -30.32 12.84 -6.22
C GLN A 192 -31.28 13.07 -5.05
N GLU A 193 -31.37 14.31 -4.60
CA GLU A 193 -32.45 14.72 -3.71
C GLU A 193 -33.76 14.38 -4.40
N GLN A 194 -34.47 13.38 -3.88
CA GLN A 194 -35.90 13.28 -4.13
C GLN A 194 -36.53 14.52 -3.50
N GLN A 195 -36.81 15.52 -4.30
CA GLN A 195 -37.70 16.60 -3.95
C GLN A 195 -39.09 16.00 -3.76
N SER A 196 -39.56 15.98 -2.52
CA SER A 196 -40.96 15.83 -2.15
C SER A 196 -41.43 17.12 -1.51
#